data_eae8207baf3d4bfec381c0d598f037b0
#
_entry.id   eae8207baf3d4bfec381c0d598f037b0
#
_cell.length_a   1.000
_cell.length_b   1.000
_cell.length_c   1.000
_cell.angle_alpha   90.00
_cell.angle_beta   90.00
_cell.angle_gamma   90.00
#
_symmetry.space_group_name_H-M   'P 1'
#
loop_
_entity.id
_entity.type
_entity.pdbx_description
1 polymer ?
#
loop_
_entity_poly.entity_id
_entity_poly.type
_entity_poly.pdbx_seq_one_letter_code
_entity_poly.pdbx_strand_id
1 'polypeptide(L)'
;MLDQTTAERGVVADVELRFPKADQGYSFCEVGQWSSFIQYKGAMAENKQENSIEDRRFGGVSRLYGSELRHKFLNATVVVAGLGGVGSWAAESLARTGIGHLVLVDLDHIAESNTNRQLHAIEGQYGKAKVQEMAERILQINPQIRLTVCDEFLEPDNLGRIIPVDAYVLDATDSVQTKIALSVWARTNHRALVMC
;
A
#
# COMPACT_ATOMS: atom_id res chain seq x y z
N MET A 1 51.15 -4.48 -20.13
CA MET A 1 50.39 -3.63 -19.22
C MET A 1 48.95 -3.74 -19.62
N LEU A 2 48.24 -4.57 -18.92
CA LEU A 2 46.82 -4.93 -19.19
C LEU A 2 45.93 -4.08 -18.28
N ASP A 3 45.04 -3.33 -18.88
CA ASP A 3 44.00 -2.64 -18.15
C ASP A 3 42.78 -3.54 -18.09
N GLN A 4 42.41 -3.94 -16.90
CA GLN A 4 41.18 -4.69 -16.58
C GLN A 4 40.24 -3.75 -15.89
N THR A 5 39.19 -3.29 -16.59
CA THR A 5 37.96 -2.85 -15.94
C THR A 5 36.79 -2.98 -16.92
N THR A 6 36.29 -4.21 -17.01
CA THR A 6 34.96 -4.43 -17.57
C THR A 6 34.05 -4.79 -16.40
N ALA A 7 33.45 -3.78 -15.78
CA ALA A 7 32.38 -3.96 -14.84
C ALA A 7 31.10 -4.33 -15.61
N GLU A 8 30.61 -5.52 -15.32
CA GLU A 8 29.32 -6.01 -15.80
C GLU A 8 28.19 -5.08 -15.32
N ARG A 9 27.61 -4.35 -16.26
CA ARG A 9 26.33 -3.67 -16.02
C ARG A 9 25.25 -4.71 -16.19
N GLY A 10 24.64 -5.12 -15.09
CA GLY A 10 23.38 -5.83 -15.11
C GLY A 10 22.33 -4.98 -15.84
N VAL A 11 21.71 -5.55 -16.86
CA VAL A 11 20.58 -4.95 -17.58
C VAL A 11 19.41 -4.93 -16.61
N VAL A 12 19.16 -3.78 -16.01
CA VAL A 12 17.87 -3.49 -15.38
C VAL A 12 16.94 -3.17 -16.53
N ALA A 13 15.94 -4.02 -16.75
CA ALA A 13 14.88 -3.71 -17.72
C ALA A 13 14.28 -2.36 -17.37
N ASP A 14 14.28 -1.43 -18.34
CA ASP A 14 13.58 -0.15 -18.25
C ASP A 14 12.08 -0.42 -18.12
N VAL A 15 11.60 -0.57 -16.91
CA VAL A 15 10.19 -0.45 -16.61
C VAL A 15 9.89 1.03 -16.59
N GLU A 16 9.32 1.53 -17.68
CA GLU A 16 8.81 2.89 -17.76
C GLU A 16 7.62 3.03 -16.81
N LEU A 17 7.93 3.30 -15.53
CA LEU A 17 6.92 3.59 -14.51
C LEU A 17 6.26 4.92 -14.88
N ARG A 18 5.05 4.87 -15.44
CA ARG A 18 4.22 6.06 -15.66
C ARG A 18 3.70 6.54 -14.30
N PHE A 19 4.53 7.33 -13.62
CA PHE A 19 4.08 8.07 -12.45
C PHE A 19 3.13 9.21 -12.86
N PRO A 20 2.18 9.60 -11.99
CA PRO A 20 1.51 10.87 -12.13
C PRO A 20 2.59 11.95 -12.28
N LYS A 21 2.42 12.84 -13.25
CA LYS A 21 3.44 13.85 -13.61
C LYS A 21 3.92 14.57 -12.35
N ALA A 22 5.22 14.88 -12.30
CA ALA A 22 5.91 15.53 -11.18
C ALA A 22 5.31 16.89 -10.75
N ASP A 23 4.40 17.45 -11.51
CA ASP A 23 3.63 18.66 -11.21
C ASP A 23 2.54 18.46 -10.14
N GLN A 24 2.27 17.22 -9.72
CA GLN A 24 1.28 16.92 -8.67
C GLN A 24 1.87 16.80 -7.25
N GLY A 25 3.13 17.17 -7.04
CA GLY A 25 3.72 17.33 -5.69
C GLY A 25 4.03 16.03 -4.94
N TYR A 26 4.18 14.90 -5.64
CA TYR A 26 4.63 13.65 -5.02
C TYR A 26 6.15 13.58 -4.99
N SER A 27 6.75 13.49 -3.80
CA SER A 27 8.18 13.25 -3.66
C SER A 27 8.46 11.76 -3.53
N PHE A 28 9.36 11.28 -4.39
CA PHE A 28 9.93 9.95 -4.30
C PHE A 28 10.95 9.94 -3.15
N CYS A 29 10.80 9.02 -2.21
CA CYS A 29 11.81 8.80 -1.19
C CYS A 29 12.37 7.40 -1.38
N GLU A 30 13.54 7.30 -2.03
CA GLU A 30 14.32 6.07 -2.03
C GLU A 30 14.79 5.79 -0.60
N VAL A 31 14.26 4.74 0.01
CA VAL A 31 14.84 4.17 1.22
C VAL A 31 15.83 3.10 0.77
N GLY A 32 17.11 3.37 0.94
CA GLY A 32 18.20 2.58 0.40
C GLY A 32 18.14 1.08 0.69
N GLN A 33 18.63 0.30 -0.27
CA GLN A 33 18.95 -1.14 -0.25
C GLN A 33 17.80 -2.17 -0.26
N TRP A 34 16.52 -1.82 -0.51
CA TRP A 34 15.45 -2.79 -0.61
C TRP A 34 14.69 -2.60 -1.93
N SER A 35 14.99 -3.39 -2.93
CA SER A 35 14.44 -3.28 -4.30
C SER A 35 12.95 -3.57 -4.44
N SER A 36 12.27 -4.02 -3.38
CA SER A 36 10.84 -4.38 -3.39
C SER A 36 9.92 -3.42 -2.63
N PHE A 37 10.45 -2.31 -2.07
CA PHE A 37 9.65 -1.34 -1.32
C PHE A 37 9.59 0.02 -2.03
N ILE A 38 8.40 0.47 -2.33
CA ILE A 38 8.14 1.83 -2.82
C ILE A 38 7.29 2.57 -1.78
N GLN A 39 7.78 3.71 -1.30
CA GLN A 39 7.02 4.61 -0.44
C GLN A 39 6.51 5.80 -1.24
N TYR A 40 5.22 6.01 -1.22
CA TYR A 40 4.58 7.22 -1.72
C TYR A 40 4.25 8.13 -0.54
N LYS A 41 4.86 9.32 -0.50
CA LYS A 41 4.41 10.39 0.41
C LYS A 41 3.44 11.27 -0.36
N GLY A 42 2.22 11.38 0.12
CA GLY A 42 1.27 12.37 -0.40
C GLY A 42 1.88 13.78 -0.32
N ALA A 43 1.52 14.64 -1.25
CA ALA A 43 1.97 16.01 -1.30
C ALA A 43 1.66 16.70 0.05
N MET A 44 2.68 16.88 0.89
CA MET A 44 2.60 17.84 1.97
C MET A 44 2.61 19.21 1.34
N ALA A 45 1.45 19.79 1.16
CA ALA A 45 1.37 21.22 0.95
C ALA A 45 1.98 21.85 2.21
N GLU A 46 3.17 22.48 2.07
CA GLU A 46 3.66 23.46 3.01
C GLU A 46 2.70 24.64 2.98
N ASN A 47 1.61 24.51 3.69
CA ASN A 47 0.75 25.65 3.98
C ASN A 47 0.34 25.56 5.44
N LYS A 48 1.01 26.36 6.25
CA LYS A 48 0.57 26.82 7.56
C LYS A 48 -0.83 27.42 7.43
N GLN A 49 -1.83 26.60 7.58
CA GLN A 49 -3.12 26.97 8.09
C GLN A 49 -3.65 25.81 8.92
N GLU A 50 -3.32 25.84 10.20
CA GLU A 50 -4.06 25.19 11.28
C GLU A 50 -5.52 25.64 11.19
N ASN A 51 -6.34 25.04 10.38
CA ASN A 51 -7.79 25.09 10.47
C ASN A 51 -8.50 24.62 9.20
N SER A 52 -8.20 23.42 8.72
CA SER A 52 -9.20 22.72 7.89
C SER A 52 -9.10 21.22 8.11
N ILE A 53 -9.46 20.79 9.30
CA ILE A 53 -9.61 19.37 9.67
C ILE A 53 -10.78 18.73 8.90
N GLU A 54 -11.55 19.49 8.17
CA GLU A 54 -12.64 18.96 7.34
C GLU A 54 -12.26 18.97 5.86
N ASP A 55 -11.39 18.04 5.50
CA ASP A 55 -11.39 17.62 4.11
C ASP A 55 -12.82 17.13 3.79
N ARG A 56 -13.51 17.87 2.93
CA ARG A 56 -14.91 17.61 2.56
C ARG A 56 -15.16 16.19 2.11
N ARG A 57 -14.13 15.50 1.60
CA ARG A 57 -14.17 14.08 1.21
C ARG A 57 -14.49 13.15 2.38
N PHE A 58 -14.02 13.48 3.58
CA PHE A 58 -14.16 12.64 4.78
C PHE A 58 -15.14 13.19 5.81
N GLY A 59 -15.87 14.27 5.50
CA GLY A 59 -16.85 14.87 6.39
C GLY A 59 -17.97 13.92 6.78
N GLY A 60 -18.36 12.98 5.90
CA GLY A 60 -19.30 11.90 6.20
C GLY A 60 -18.78 10.93 7.27
N VAL A 61 -17.48 10.60 7.20
CA VAL A 61 -16.81 9.74 8.17
C VAL A 61 -16.78 10.42 9.55
N SER A 62 -16.43 11.71 9.57
CA SER A 62 -16.44 12.51 10.82
C SER A 62 -17.82 12.60 11.46
N ARG A 63 -18.88 12.74 10.67
CA ARG A 63 -20.26 12.74 11.18
C ARG A 63 -20.69 11.40 11.74
N LEU A 64 -20.25 10.30 11.14
CA LEU A 64 -20.62 8.95 11.56
C LEU A 64 -19.86 8.50 12.81
N TYR A 65 -18.56 8.74 12.85
CA TYR A 65 -17.66 8.20 13.89
C TYR A 65 -17.19 9.24 14.91
N GLY A 66 -17.45 10.52 14.68
CA GLY A 66 -16.96 11.61 15.50
C GLY A 66 -15.51 12.02 15.16
N SER A 67 -15.12 13.20 15.61
CA SER A 67 -13.79 13.78 15.33
C SER A 67 -12.65 12.98 15.96
N GLU A 68 -12.86 12.42 17.16
CA GLU A 68 -11.84 11.63 17.85
C GLU A 68 -11.45 10.38 17.06
N LEU A 69 -12.44 9.60 16.58
CA LEU A 69 -12.16 8.42 15.75
C LEU A 69 -11.58 8.81 14.40
N ARG A 70 -12.00 9.94 13.83
CA ARG A 70 -11.41 10.46 12.60
C ARG A 70 -9.90 10.72 12.78
N HIS A 71 -9.48 11.30 13.91
CA HIS A 71 -8.05 11.45 14.23
C HIS A 71 -7.33 10.13 14.39
N LYS A 72 -7.95 9.13 15.00
CA LYS A 72 -7.38 7.77 15.08
C LYS A 72 -7.18 7.15 13.69
N PHE A 73 -8.13 7.32 12.78
CA PHE A 73 -7.99 6.85 11.39
C PHE A 73 -6.84 7.53 10.66
N LEU A 74 -6.69 8.84 10.81
CA LEU A 74 -5.58 9.60 10.21
C LEU A 74 -4.20 9.15 10.70
N ASN A 75 -4.10 8.66 11.92
CA ASN A 75 -2.86 8.20 12.51
C ASN A 75 -2.66 6.69 12.43
N ALA A 76 -3.67 5.95 11.97
CA ALA A 76 -3.59 4.51 11.86
C ALA A 76 -2.76 4.06 10.67
N THR A 77 -1.99 3.00 10.88
CA THR A 77 -1.34 2.21 9.83
C THR A 77 -2.11 0.90 9.67
N VAL A 78 -2.52 0.58 8.45
CA VAL A 78 -3.18 -0.68 8.12
C VAL A 78 -2.42 -1.40 7.01
N VAL A 79 -2.05 -2.64 7.26
CA VAL A 79 -1.48 -3.55 6.27
C VAL A 79 -2.61 -4.32 5.62
N VAL A 80 -2.68 -4.34 4.31
CA VAL A 80 -3.56 -5.21 3.53
C VAL A 80 -2.69 -6.25 2.84
N ALA A 81 -2.75 -7.46 3.35
CA ALA A 81 -2.03 -8.62 2.83
C ALA A 81 -2.90 -9.38 1.84
N GLY A 82 -2.49 -9.41 0.57
CA GLY A 82 -3.26 -9.95 -0.54
C GLY A 82 -4.25 -8.93 -1.12
N LEU A 83 -4.14 -8.66 -2.41
CA LEU A 83 -5.01 -7.74 -3.16
C LEU A 83 -5.93 -8.49 -4.15
N GLY A 84 -6.42 -9.63 -3.70
CA GLY A 84 -7.41 -10.44 -4.43
C GLY A 84 -8.82 -9.85 -4.37
N GLY A 85 -9.82 -10.77 -4.44
CA GLY A 85 -11.25 -10.40 -4.45
C GLY A 85 -11.75 -9.73 -3.18
N VAL A 86 -11.09 -9.93 -2.03
CA VAL A 86 -11.43 -9.26 -0.77
C VAL A 86 -10.51 -8.07 -0.53
N GLY A 87 -9.18 -8.28 -0.61
CA GLY A 87 -8.21 -7.26 -0.23
C GLY A 87 -8.25 -6.02 -1.11
N SER A 88 -8.53 -6.14 -2.42
CA SER A 88 -8.64 -4.97 -3.30
C SER A 88 -9.80 -4.05 -2.89
N TRP A 89 -10.95 -4.59 -2.54
CA TRP A 89 -12.10 -3.83 -2.05
C TRP A 89 -11.87 -3.25 -0.65
N ALA A 90 -11.21 -4.02 0.23
CA ALA A 90 -10.83 -3.55 1.56
C ALA A 90 -9.87 -2.37 1.49
N ALA A 91 -8.83 -2.44 0.64
CA ALA A 91 -7.86 -1.35 0.46
C ALA A 91 -8.54 -0.06 -0.03
N GLU A 92 -9.46 -0.15 -0.99
CA GLU A 92 -10.24 1.01 -1.43
C GLU A 92 -11.14 1.55 -0.32
N SER A 93 -11.83 0.68 0.42
CA SER A 93 -12.69 1.10 1.52
C SER A 93 -11.93 1.83 2.63
N LEU A 94 -10.72 1.36 2.97
CA LEU A 94 -9.83 2.02 3.93
C LEU A 94 -9.36 3.38 3.45
N ALA A 95 -9.00 3.50 2.17
CA ALA A 95 -8.65 4.79 1.56
C ALA A 95 -9.82 5.79 1.60
N ARG A 96 -11.05 5.33 1.30
CA ARG A 96 -12.29 6.13 1.36
C ARG A 96 -12.71 6.48 2.79
N THR A 97 -12.33 5.69 3.77
CA THR A 97 -12.51 6.00 5.19
C THR A 97 -11.51 7.03 5.69
N GLY A 98 -10.42 7.27 4.95
CA GLY A 98 -9.40 8.25 5.26
C GLY A 98 -8.38 7.75 6.27
N ILE A 99 -8.02 6.45 6.19
CA ILE A 99 -6.85 5.93 6.89
C ILE A 99 -5.61 6.69 6.43
N GLY A 100 -4.71 7.01 7.37
CA GLY A 100 -3.55 7.84 7.08
C GLY A 100 -2.38 7.10 6.45
N HIS A 101 -2.25 5.79 6.69
CA HIS A 101 -1.20 4.98 6.10
C HIS A 101 -1.71 3.58 5.72
N LEU A 102 -1.52 3.20 4.46
CA LEU A 102 -1.75 1.83 3.99
C LEU A 102 -0.43 1.20 3.53
N VAL A 103 -0.25 -0.05 3.92
CA VAL A 103 0.79 -0.94 3.40
C VAL A 103 0.11 -2.00 2.55
N LEU A 104 0.40 -2.02 1.26
CA LEU A 104 -0.18 -2.97 0.30
C LEU A 104 0.84 -4.05 0.00
N VAL A 105 0.46 -5.32 0.17
CA VAL A 105 1.37 -6.46 -0.02
C VAL A 105 0.72 -7.48 -0.95
N ASP A 106 1.29 -7.68 -2.12
CA ASP A 106 0.90 -8.72 -3.09
C ASP A 106 2.01 -8.82 -4.15
N LEU A 107 2.33 -10.01 -4.65
CA LEU A 107 3.32 -10.22 -5.73
C LEU A 107 2.64 -10.49 -7.08
N ASP A 108 1.35 -10.76 -7.08
CA ASP A 108 0.64 -11.17 -8.28
C ASP A 108 0.45 -10.03 -9.28
N HIS A 109 0.29 -10.42 -10.53
CA HIS A 109 -0.14 -9.57 -11.62
C HIS A 109 -1.64 -9.75 -11.89
N ILE A 110 -2.23 -8.74 -12.49
CA ILE A 110 -3.65 -8.72 -12.84
C ILE A 110 -3.88 -9.66 -14.03
N ALA A 111 -4.76 -10.63 -13.87
CA ALA A 111 -5.17 -11.56 -14.93
C ALA A 111 -6.62 -11.28 -15.37
N GLU A 112 -6.96 -11.60 -16.62
CA GLU A 112 -8.34 -11.49 -17.13
C GLU A 112 -9.34 -12.27 -16.28
N SER A 113 -8.94 -13.46 -15.77
CA SER A 113 -9.76 -14.28 -14.88
C SER A 113 -10.08 -13.63 -13.53
N ASN A 114 -9.44 -12.51 -13.21
CA ASN A 114 -9.72 -11.76 -11.98
C ASN A 114 -10.87 -10.76 -12.12
N THR A 115 -11.34 -10.50 -13.36
CA THR A 115 -12.35 -9.47 -13.69
C THR A 115 -13.66 -9.64 -12.92
N ASN A 116 -14.05 -10.88 -12.60
CA ASN A 116 -15.31 -11.15 -11.92
C ASN A 116 -15.36 -10.72 -10.44
N ARG A 117 -14.19 -10.40 -9.81
CA ARG A 117 -14.13 -10.13 -8.36
C ARG A 117 -13.08 -9.14 -7.90
N GLN A 118 -12.04 -8.85 -8.68
CA GLN A 118 -10.95 -7.97 -8.27
C GLN A 118 -11.15 -6.57 -8.84
N LEU A 119 -11.05 -5.56 -7.99
CA LEU A 119 -11.38 -4.17 -8.30
C LEU A 119 -10.54 -3.57 -9.43
N HIS A 120 -9.26 -3.91 -9.47
CA HIS A 120 -8.29 -3.39 -10.44
C HIS A 120 -8.25 -4.20 -11.76
N ALA A 121 -8.99 -5.32 -11.83
CA ALA A 121 -9.00 -6.17 -13.03
C ALA A 121 -9.99 -5.63 -14.07
N ILE A 122 -9.56 -4.62 -14.79
CA ILE A 122 -10.30 -3.93 -15.85
C ILE A 122 -9.45 -3.84 -17.11
N GLU A 123 -10.08 -3.51 -18.24
CA GLU A 123 -9.41 -3.36 -19.53
C GLU A 123 -8.23 -2.36 -19.43
N GLY A 124 -7.10 -2.71 -20.03
CA GLY A 124 -5.88 -1.92 -20.03
C GLY A 124 -4.99 -2.09 -18.77
N GLN A 125 -5.43 -2.91 -17.78
CA GLN A 125 -4.66 -3.18 -16.55
C GLN A 125 -4.10 -4.61 -16.48
N TYR A 126 -4.53 -5.51 -17.37
CA TYR A 126 -4.06 -6.89 -17.37
C TYR A 126 -2.54 -6.98 -17.58
N GLY A 127 -1.90 -7.86 -16.84
CA GLY A 127 -0.44 -8.05 -16.85
C GLY A 127 0.35 -7.10 -15.97
N LYS A 128 -0.28 -6.08 -15.36
CA LYS A 128 0.39 -5.17 -14.42
C LYS A 128 0.37 -5.70 -13.00
N ALA A 129 1.31 -5.26 -12.16
CA ALA A 129 1.37 -5.63 -10.75
C ALA A 129 0.14 -5.10 -9.99
N LYS A 130 -0.54 -5.96 -9.23
CA LYS A 130 -1.74 -5.60 -8.47
C LYS A 130 -1.49 -4.45 -7.49
N VAL A 131 -0.34 -4.48 -6.81
CA VAL A 131 0.03 -3.47 -5.81
C VAL A 131 0.18 -2.08 -6.43
N GLN A 132 0.70 -1.98 -7.65
CA GLN A 132 0.92 -0.70 -8.34
C GLN A 132 -0.42 -0.08 -8.76
N GLU A 133 -1.27 -0.86 -9.42
CA GLU A 133 -2.57 -0.37 -9.88
C GLU A 133 -3.48 0.03 -8.71
N MET A 134 -3.42 -0.73 -7.59
CA MET A 134 -4.13 -0.34 -6.38
C MET A 134 -3.56 0.93 -5.74
N ALA A 135 -2.25 1.12 -5.74
CA ALA A 135 -1.63 2.33 -5.23
C ALA A 135 -2.05 3.57 -6.04
N GLU A 136 -2.01 3.49 -7.38
CA GLU A 136 -2.47 4.58 -8.25
C GLU A 136 -3.94 4.93 -8.00
N ARG A 137 -4.79 3.92 -7.89
CA ARG A 137 -6.21 4.09 -7.60
C ARG A 137 -6.45 4.74 -6.24
N ILE A 138 -5.74 4.31 -5.20
CA ILE A 138 -5.85 4.86 -3.85
C ILE A 138 -5.41 6.32 -3.81
N LEU A 139 -4.34 6.69 -4.52
CA LEU A 139 -3.89 8.08 -4.63
C LEU A 139 -4.90 8.98 -5.32
N GLN A 140 -5.67 8.47 -6.29
CA GLN A 140 -6.77 9.21 -6.91
C GLN A 140 -7.92 9.47 -5.92
N ILE A 141 -8.15 8.57 -4.96
CA ILE A 141 -9.18 8.71 -3.92
C ILE A 141 -8.71 9.62 -2.80
N ASN A 142 -7.50 9.35 -2.28
CA ASN A 142 -6.91 10.07 -1.16
C ASN A 142 -5.44 10.45 -1.46
N PRO A 143 -5.19 11.59 -2.11
CA PRO A 143 -3.83 12.02 -2.46
C PRO A 143 -2.93 12.32 -1.26
N GLN A 144 -3.50 12.45 -0.05
CA GLN A 144 -2.74 12.75 1.18
C GLN A 144 -2.36 11.49 1.95
N ILE A 145 -2.83 10.32 1.53
CA ILE A 145 -2.51 9.06 2.20
C ILE A 145 -1.02 8.74 2.05
N ARG A 146 -0.42 8.22 3.10
CA ARG A 146 0.89 7.57 2.98
C ARG A 146 0.68 6.14 2.48
N LEU A 147 1.39 5.77 1.42
CA LEU A 147 1.37 4.41 0.88
C LEU A 147 2.76 3.78 0.96
N THR A 148 2.80 2.53 1.38
CA THR A 148 3.94 1.63 1.22
C THR A 148 3.49 0.48 0.35
N VAL A 149 4.19 0.22 -0.73
CA VAL A 149 3.90 -0.83 -1.70
C VAL A 149 4.98 -1.89 -1.58
N CYS A 150 4.58 -3.14 -1.35
CA CYS A 150 5.45 -4.29 -1.23
C CYS A 150 5.07 -5.30 -2.32
N ASP A 151 5.88 -5.35 -3.37
CA ASP A 151 5.71 -6.28 -4.49
C ASP A 151 6.41 -7.60 -4.16
N GLU A 152 5.89 -8.29 -3.15
CA GLU A 152 6.38 -9.58 -2.67
C GLU A 152 5.30 -10.34 -1.90
N PHE A 153 5.48 -11.66 -1.76
CA PHE A 153 4.60 -12.44 -0.89
C PHE A 153 4.93 -12.21 0.58
N LEU A 154 3.90 -12.22 1.40
CA LEU A 154 4.06 -12.18 2.85
C LEU A 154 4.33 -13.60 3.37
N GLU A 155 5.51 -13.79 3.94
CA GLU A 155 6.01 -15.07 4.42
C GLU A 155 6.45 -14.96 5.90
N PRO A 156 6.56 -16.08 6.64
CA PRO A 156 6.91 -16.05 8.06
C PRO A 156 8.21 -15.32 8.39
N ASP A 157 9.20 -15.37 7.50
CA ASP A 157 10.53 -14.80 7.70
C ASP A 157 10.63 -13.31 7.34
N ASN A 158 9.66 -12.76 6.59
CA ASN A 158 9.66 -11.35 6.20
C ASN A 158 8.64 -10.48 6.96
N LEU A 159 7.76 -11.07 7.82
CA LEU A 159 6.73 -10.33 8.53
C LEU A 159 7.29 -9.15 9.33
N GLY A 160 8.38 -9.36 10.06
CA GLY A 160 8.99 -8.32 10.90
C GLY A 160 9.60 -7.17 10.11
N ARG A 161 9.88 -7.37 8.84
CA ARG A 161 10.40 -6.36 7.93
C ARG A 161 9.27 -5.57 7.25
N ILE A 162 8.21 -6.27 6.85
CA ILE A 162 7.11 -5.69 6.05
C ILE A 162 6.07 -5.01 6.94
N ILE A 163 5.74 -5.60 8.08
CA ILE A 163 4.64 -5.14 8.92
C ILE A 163 5.17 -4.21 10.02
N PRO A 164 4.80 -2.92 10.01
CA PRO A 164 5.10 -2.02 11.12
C PRO A 164 4.51 -2.56 12.43
N VAL A 165 5.29 -2.48 13.52
CA VAL A 165 4.90 -3.03 14.83
C VAL A 165 3.58 -2.46 15.35
N ASP A 166 3.25 -1.22 15.00
CA ASP A 166 2.04 -0.52 15.41
C ASP A 166 0.86 -0.69 14.44
N ALA A 167 1.02 -1.46 13.36
CA ALA A 167 -0.01 -1.62 12.35
C ALA A 167 -1.16 -2.54 12.78
N TYR A 168 -2.34 -2.26 12.25
CA TYR A 168 -3.43 -3.21 12.13
C TYR A 168 -3.21 -4.05 10.87
N VAL A 169 -3.60 -5.32 10.90
CA VAL A 169 -3.43 -6.21 9.73
C VAL A 169 -4.77 -6.73 9.26
N LEU A 170 -5.03 -6.61 7.96
CA LEU A 170 -6.11 -7.28 7.26
C LEU A 170 -5.48 -8.33 6.35
N ASP A 171 -5.71 -9.59 6.68
CA ASP A 171 -5.25 -10.73 5.89
C ASP A 171 -6.34 -11.18 4.93
N ALA A 172 -6.11 -10.96 3.65
CA ALA A 172 -6.94 -11.41 2.54
C ALA A 172 -6.15 -12.37 1.61
N THR A 173 -5.09 -13.00 2.13
CA THR A 173 -4.33 -14.02 1.40
C THR A 173 -5.09 -15.35 1.36
N ASP A 174 -4.74 -16.22 0.45
CA ASP A 174 -5.22 -17.60 0.36
C ASP A 174 -4.24 -18.62 0.96
N SER A 175 -3.07 -18.17 1.44
CA SER A 175 -2.02 -19.00 2.02
C SER A 175 -2.31 -19.33 3.49
N VAL A 176 -2.56 -20.60 3.79
CA VAL A 176 -2.71 -21.09 5.17
C VAL A 176 -1.45 -20.82 6.01
N GLN A 177 -0.28 -20.96 5.42
CA GLN A 177 1.00 -20.71 6.08
C GLN A 177 1.13 -19.24 6.52
N THR A 178 0.80 -18.31 5.62
CA THR A 178 0.78 -16.87 5.91
C THR A 178 -0.23 -16.55 7.01
N LYS A 179 -1.43 -17.13 6.96
CA LYS A 179 -2.46 -16.94 8.00
C LYS A 179 -2.00 -17.38 9.39
N ILE A 180 -1.34 -18.53 9.49
CA ILE A 180 -0.76 -19.01 10.75
C ILE A 180 0.33 -18.04 11.24
N ALA A 181 1.25 -17.65 10.37
CA ALA A 181 2.35 -16.74 10.71
C ALA A 181 1.83 -15.37 11.19
N LEU A 182 0.84 -14.80 10.49
CA LEU A 182 0.19 -13.55 10.89
C LEU A 182 -0.54 -13.67 12.23
N SER A 183 -1.18 -14.82 12.51
CA SER A 183 -1.84 -15.05 13.79
C SER A 183 -0.85 -15.08 14.95
N VAL A 184 0.29 -15.73 14.75
CA VAL A 184 1.39 -15.74 15.75
C VAL A 184 1.96 -14.34 15.91
N TRP A 185 2.25 -13.65 14.81
CA TRP A 185 2.78 -12.28 14.82
C TRP A 185 1.84 -11.32 15.58
N ALA A 186 0.55 -11.33 15.25
CA ALA A 186 -0.45 -10.45 15.87
C ALA A 186 -0.56 -10.70 17.38
N ARG A 187 -0.57 -11.96 17.80
CA ARG A 187 -0.61 -12.33 19.21
C ARG A 187 0.65 -11.88 19.95
N THR A 188 1.82 -12.10 19.37
CA THR A 188 3.12 -11.74 19.97
C THR A 188 3.26 -10.22 20.13
N ASN A 189 2.77 -9.44 19.16
CA ASN A 189 2.86 -7.98 19.16
C ASN A 189 1.62 -7.29 19.76
N HIS A 190 0.64 -8.05 20.29
CA HIS A 190 -0.62 -7.54 20.83
C HIS A 190 -1.36 -6.63 19.85
N ARG A 191 -1.47 -7.05 18.58
CA ARG A 191 -2.09 -6.28 17.50
C ARG A 191 -3.35 -6.92 16.98
N ALA A 192 -4.26 -6.07 16.50
CA ALA A 192 -5.48 -6.53 15.85
C ALA A 192 -5.18 -7.11 14.48
N LEU A 193 -5.72 -8.29 14.23
CA LEU A 193 -5.70 -9.00 12.96
C LEU A 193 -7.13 -9.35 12.56
N VAL A 194 -7.50 -9.00 11.34
CA VAL A 194 -8.74 -9.45 10.68
C VAL A 194 -8.34 -10.41 9.59
N MET A 195 -8.89 -11.61 9.61
CA MET A 195 -8.67 -12.64 8.58
C MET A 195 -9.95 -12.87 7.79
N CYS A 196 -9.81 -12.95 6.46
CA CYS A 196 -10.87 -13.22 5.51
C CYS A 196 -10.68 -14.58 4.80
#